data_94d043f27dc7c0fdef397f456decca85
#
_entry.id   94d043f27dc7c0fdef397f456decca85
#
_cell.length_a   1.000
_cell.length_b   1.000
_cell.length_c   1.000
_cell.angle_alpha   90.00
_cell.angle_beta   90.00
_cell.angle_gamma   90.00
#
_symmetry.space_group_name_H-M   'P 1'
#
loop_
_entity.id
_entity.type
_entity.pdbx_description
1 polymer ?
#
loop_
_entity_poly.entity_id
_entity_poly.type
_entity_poly.pdbx_seq_one_letter_code
_entity_poly.pdbx_strand_id
1 'polypeptide(L)'
;IILALTGNKDNLLKISKDYADFTNTKSGMQEAASDDAFASDFLGGQNPFEYFAPVAENIKIAPLSAYDQGCVELIQNAFSDYFQGNVDFDKAKSNFETAIMERYPEITEVQWPE
;
A
#
# COMPACT_ATOMS: atom_id res chain seq x y z
N ILE A 1 3.07 -24.91 5.82
CA ILE A 1 2.18 -24.15 4.89
C ILE A 1 2.66 -22.71 4.78
N ILE A 2 2.78 -21.96 5.88
CA ILE A 2 3.20 -20.52 5.84
C ILE A 2 4.52 -20.37 5.08
N LEU A 3 5.56 -21.12 5.43
CA LEU A 3 6.87 -21.02 4.78
C LEU A 3 6.82 -21.34 3.26
N ALA A 4 5.95 -22.26 2.86
CA ALA A 4 5.76 -22.58 1.44
C ALA A 4 5.09 -21.44 0.65
N LEU A 5 4.24 -20.64 1.30
CA LEU A 5 3.52 -19.53 0.67
C LEU A 5 4.26 -18.19 0.77
N THR A 6 5.20 -18.05 1.70
CA THR A 6 5.85 -16.76 1.96
C THR A 6 7.38 -16.78 1.79
N GLY A 7 8.00 -17.94 1.68
CA GLY A 7 9.45 -18.09 1.63
C GLY A 7 9.97 -19.00 0.51
N ASN A 8 9.11 -19.79 -0.14
CA ASN A 8 9.52 -20.59 -1.29
C ASN A 8 9.40 -19.78 -2.57
N LYS A 9 10.53 -19.45 -3.19
CA LYS A 9 10.61 -18.58 -4.36
C LYS A 9 9.80 -19.09 -5.55
N ASP A 10 9.87 -20.38 -5.87
CA ASP A 10 9.17 -20.93 -7.02
C ASP A 10 7.64 -20.84 -6.85
N ASN A 11 7.13 -21.10 -5.63
CA ASN A 11 5.72 -20.94 -5.31
C ASN A 11 5.31 -19.45 -5.39
N LEU A 12 6.14 -18.54 -4.90
CA LEU A 12 5.87 -17.10 -4.95
C LEU A 12 5.80 -16.58 -6.38
N LEU A 13 6.74 -16.98 -7.24
CA LEU A 13 6.74 -16.60 -8.65
C LEU A 13 5.53 -17.19 -9.40
N LYS A 14 5.17 -18.45 -9.08
CA LYS A 14 3.97 -19.05 -9.65
C LYS A 14 2.70 -18.32 -9.23
N ILE A 15 2.53 -18.01 -7.95
CA ILE A 15 1.39 -17.24 -7.42
C ILE A 15 1.35 -15.86 -8.07
N SER A 16 2.49 -15.19 -8.14
CA SER A 16 2.61 -13.87 -8.76
C SER A 16 2.15 -13.88 -10.22
N LYS A 17 2.53 -14.88 -10.98
CA LYS A 17 2.14 -15.04 -12.38
C LYS A 17 0.66 -15.38 -12.54
N ASP A 18 0.14 -16.30 -11.73
CA ASP A 18 -1.24 -16.78 -11.83
C ASP A 18 -2.27 -15.71 -11.40
N TYR A 19 -1.91 -14.82 -10.48
CA TYR A 19 -2.81 -13.81 -9.88
C TYR A 19 -2.41 -12.36 -10.19
N ALA A 20 -1.36 -12.13 -10.97
CA ALA A 20 -0.82 -10.81 -11.27
C ALA A 20 -0.50 -9.98 -10.01
N ASP A 21 0.03 -10.63 -8.98
CA ASP A 21 0.33 -10.03 -7.67
C ASP A 21 1.85 -9.97 -7.43
N PHE A 22 2.29 -9.08 -6.56
CA PHE A 22 3.71 -8.91 -6.26
C PHE A 22 4.17 -9.92 -5.21
N THR A 23 5.43 -10.40 -5.36
CA THR A 23 6.02 -11.28 -4.34
C THR A 23 6.43 -10.47 -3.10
N ASN A 24 6.39 -11.12 -1.94
CA ASN A 24 6.82 -10.53 -0.66
C ASN A 24 8.32 -10.67 -0.40
N THR A 25 9.10 -11.15 -1.35
CA THR A 25 10.55 -11.34 -1.19
C THR A 25 11.33 -10.52 -2.20
N LYS A 26 12.46 -9.95 -1.77
CA LYS A 26 13.35 -9.18 -2.63
C LYS A 26 13.84 -10.01 -3.83
N SER A 27 14.26 -11.25 -3.60
CA SER A 27 14.74 -12.15 -4.66
C SER A 27 13.65 -12.50 -5.66
N GLY A 28 12.40 -12.70 -5.21
CA GLY A 28 11.25 -12.94 -6.09
C GLY A 28 10.93 -11.71 -6.93
N MET A 29 10.93 -10.52 -6.33
CA MET A 29 10.70 -9.27 -7.06
C MET A 29 11.77 -9.02 -8.13
N GLN A 30 13.04 -9.24 -7.80
CA GLN A 30 14.15 -9.06 -8.75
C GLN A 30 14.12 -10.07 -9.89
N GLU A 31 13.77 -11.33 -9.62
CA GLU A 31 13.64 -12.35 -10.66
C GLU A 31 12.45 -12.04 -11.58
N ALA A 32 11.29 -11.72 -11.03
CA ALA A 32 10.12 -11.33 -11.82
C ALA A 32 10.38 -10.08 -12.68
N ALA A 33 11.14 -9.11 -12.16
CA ALA A 33 11.55 -7.92 -12.91
C ALA A 33 12.47 -8.24 -14.12
N SER A 34 13.17 -9.35 -14.08
CA SER A 34 14.10 -9.77 -15.14
C SER A 34 13.51 -10.82 -16.08
N ASP A 35 12.26 -11.21 -15.90
CA ASP A 35 11.59 -12.26 -16.68
C ASP A 35 10.45 -11.66 -17.52
N ASP A 36 10.60 -11.71 -18.83
CA ASP A 36 9.61 -11.23 -19.81
C ASP A 36 8.24 -11.95 -19.67
N ALA A 37 8.21 -13.13 -19.01
CA ALA A 37 6.96 -13.83 -18.74
C ALA A 37 6.01 -13.09 -17.77
N PHE A 38 6.49 -12.03 -17.11
CA PHE A 38 5.71 -11.13 -16.27
C PHE A 38 5.27 -9.85 -17.00
N ALA A 39 5.59 -9.70 -18.29
CA ALA A 39 5.07 -8.62 -19.09
C ALA A 39 3.53 -8.67 -19.17
N SER A 40 2.88 -7.53 -19.06
CA SER A 40 1.42 -7.42 -19.04
C SER A 40 0.92 -6.88 -20.37
N ASP A 41 0.07 -7.65 -21.06
CA ASP A 41 -0.60 -7.20 -22.28
C ASP A 41 -1.48 -5.97 -22.02
N PHE A 42 -2.10 -5.90 -20.84
CA PHE A 42 -2.90 -4.74 -20.42
C PHE A 42 -2.06 -3.46 -20.32
N LEU A 43 -0.78 -3.57 -19.97
CA LEU A 43 0.17 -2.45 -19.90
C LEU A 43 0.97 -2.28 -21.20
N GLY A 44 0.51 -2.86 -22.32
CA GLY A 44 1.20 -2.74 -23.61
C GLY A 44 2.53 -3.48 -23.67
N GLY A 45 2.68 -4.57 -22.94
CA GLY A 45 3.89 -5.39 -22.87
C GLY A 45 4.91 -4.95 -21.83
N GLN A 46 4.60 -3.97 -21.01
CA GLN A 46 5.50 -3.56 -19.91
C GLN A 46 5.48 -4.58 -18.78
N ASN A 47 6.65 -4.82 -18.17
CA ASN A 47 6.78 -5.62 -16.96
C ASN A 47 6.66 -4.70 -15.73
N PRO A 48 5.57 -4.75 -14.94
CA PRO A 48 5.38 -3.87 -13.79
C PRO A 48 6.43 -4.09 -12.70
N PHE A 49 7.02 -5.27 -12.61
CA PHE A 49 8.06 -5.57 -11.61
C PHE A 49 9.35 -4.76 -11.82
N GLU A 50 9.68 -4.36 -13.05
CA GLU A 50 10.83 -3.49 -13.34
C GLU A 50 10.72 -2.14 -12.61
N TYR A 51 9.50 -1.63 -12.47
CA TYR A 51 9.23 -0.36 -11.79
C TYR A 51 9.05 -0.53 -10.29
N PHE A 52 8.32 -1.55 -9.86
CA PHE A 52 7.98 -1.73 -8.44
C PHE A 52 9.09 -2.38 -7.61
N ALA A 53 9.97 -3.19 -8.19
CA ALA A 53 11.07 -3.79 -7.43
C ALA A 53 12.02 -2.74 -6.83
N PRO A 54 12.51 -1.72 -7.56
CA PRO A 54 13.31 -0.65 -6.99
C PRO A 54 12.55 0.21 -5.97
N VAL A 55 11.25 0.45 -6.20
CA VAL A 55 10.42 1.21 -5.26
C VAL A 55 10.27 0.46 -3.95
N ALA A 56 10.00 -0.84 -3.99
CA ALA A 56 9.85 -1.68 -2.80
C ALA A 56 11.10 -1.66 -1.90
N GLU A 57 12.30 -1.56 -2.48
CA GLU A 57 13.56 -1.46 -1.71
C GLU A 57 13.70 -0.12 -0.96
N ASN A 58 13.01 0.90 -1.38
CA ASN A 58 13.05 2.24 -0.80
C ASN A 58 11.89 2.53 0.16
N ILE A 59 10.95 1.61 0.34
CA ILE A 59 9.85 1.77 1.31
C ILE A 59 10.43 1.82 2.71
N LYS A 60 10.15 2.91 3.41
CA LYS A 60 10.46 3.09 4.83
C LYS A 60 9.16 2.96 5.61
N ILE A 61 9.09 1.97 6.49
CA ILE A 61 7.95 1.79 7.38
C ILE A 61 8.22 2.65 8.62
N ALA A 62 7.28 3.55 8.95
CA ALA A 62 7.27 4.24 10.23
C ALA A 62 7.02 3.24 11.37
N PRO A 63 7.43 3.54 12.62
CA PRO A 63 7.08 2.69 13.76
C PRO A 63 5.58 2.47 13.84
N LEU A 64 5.17 1.20 13.91
CA LEU A 64 3.77 0.84 14.05
C LEU A 64 3.23 1.27 15.42
N SER A 65 2.00 1.76 15.45
CA SER A 65 1.33 2.18 16.66
C SER A 65 -0.02 1.46 16.85
N ALA A 66 -0.56 1.50 18.05
CA ALA A 66 -1.90 0.96 18.32
C ALA A 66 -3.02 1.76 17.62
N TYR A 67 -2.69 2.93 17.11
CA TYR A 67 -3.63 3.85 16.44
C TYR A 67 -3.73 3.63 14.93
N ASP A 68 -2.78 2.96 14.30
CA ASP A 68 -2.63 2.89 12.83
C ASP A 68 -3.89 2.40 12.14
N GLN A 69 -4.48 1.30 12.60
CA GLN A 69 -5.71 0.77 12.00
C GLN A 69 -6.87 1.75 12.13
N GLY A 70 -7.04 2.34 13.32
CA GLY A 70 -8.08 3.33 13.53
C GLY A 70 -7.89 4.61 12.72
N CYS A 71 -6.64 5.04 12.54
CA CYS A 71 -6.30 6.18 11.67
C CYS A 71 -6.67 5.89 10.21
N VAL A 72 -6.36 4.69 9.71
CA VAL A 72 -6.72 4.28 8.34
C VAL A 72 -8.24 4.28 8.14
N GLU A 73 -9.01 3.74 9.09
CA GLU A 73 -10.47 3.75 9.02
C GLU A 73 -11.03 5.19 9.02
N LEU A 74 -10.52 6.05 9.90
CA LEU A 74 -10.98 7.43 10.03
C LEU A 74 -10.63 8.29 8.80
N ILE A 75 -9.42 8.13 8.24
CA ILE A 75 -9.03 8.89 7.05
C ILE A 75 -9.84 8.45 5.82
N GLN A 76 -10.10 7.16 5.65
CA GLN A 76 -10.94 6.66 4.58
C GLN A 76 -12.36 7.24 4.68
N ASN A 77 -12.94 7.28 5.86
CA ASN A 77 -14.27 7.85 6.08
C ASN A 77 -14.30 9.36 5.81
N ALA A 78 -13.34 10.12 6.37
CA ALA A 78 -13.28 11.57 6.20
C ALA A 78 -13.07 12.00 4.74
N PHE A 79 -12.28 11.22 3.97
CA PHE A 79 -12.00 11.51 2.57
C PHE A 79 -13.00 10.91 1.58
N SER A 80 -13.90 10.03 2.02
CA SER A 80 -14.96 9.47 1.17
C SER A 80 -15.80 10.57 0.52
N ASP A 81 -16.21 11.57 1.30
CA ASP A 81 -17.03 12.69 0.81
C ASP A 81 -16.24 13.60 -0.15
N TYR A 82 -14.95 13.76 0.06
CA TYR A 82 -14.08 14.48 -0.86
C TYR A 82 -13.98 13.77 -2.22
N PHE A 83 -13.78 12.45 -2.24
CA PHE A 83 -13.72 11.68 -3.49
C PHE A 83 -15.05 11.64 -4.24
N GLN A 84 -16.17 11.81 -3.52
CA GLN A 84 -17.51 11.95 -4.11
C GLN A 84 -17.84 13.39 -4.56
N GLY A 85 -16.96 14.35 -4.26
CA GLY A 85 -17.16 15.76 -4.60
C GLY A 85 -18.13 16.51 -3.66
N ASN A 86 -18.45 15.95 -2.50
CA ASN A 86 -19.38 16.54 -1.54
C ASN A 86 -18.73 17.63 -0.66
N VAL A 87 -17.42 17.51 -0.43
CA VAL A 87 -16.62 18.46 0.35
C VAL A 87 -15.29 18.74 -0.34
N ASP A 88 -14.64 19.84 -0.01
CA ASP A 88 -13.29 20.14 -0.46
C ASP A 88 -12.21 19.42 0.37
N PHE A 89 -10.96 19.49 -0.09
CA PHE A 89 -9.84 18.81 0.55
C PHE A 89 -9.58 19.29 1.97
N ASP A 90 -9.66 20.61 2.20
CA ASP A 90 -9.41 21.19 3.54
C ASP A 90 -10.49 20.79 4.53
N LYS A 91 -11.74 20.67 4.07
CA LYS A 91 -12.85 20.16 4.89
C LYS A 91 -12.65 18.67 5.23
N ALA A 92 -12.20 17.86 4.28
CA ALA A 92 -11.88 16.44 4.54
C ALA A 92 -10.76 16.30 5.57
N LYS A 93 -9.70 17.10 5.48
CA LYS A 93 -8.62 17.15 6.49
C LYS A 93 -9.17 17.50 7.88
N SER A 94 -9.94 18.57 7.98
CA SER A 94 -10.55 19.00 9.24
C SER A 94 -11.49 17.96 9.85
N ASN A 95 -12.26 17.24 9.01
CA ASN A 95 -13.11 16.14 9.45
C ASN A 95 -12.28 14.99 10.03
N PHE A 96 -11.15 14.63 9.38
CA PHE A 96 -10.24 13.61 9.90
C PHE A 96 -9.61 14.03 11.23
N GLU A 97 -9.10 15.27 11.33
CA GLU A 97 -8.50 15.80 12.58
C GLU A 97 -9.48 15.75 13.73
N THR A 98 -10.72 16.16 13.49
CA THR A 98 -11.77 16.09 14.50
C THR A 98 -12.04 14.64 14.93
N ALA A 99 -12.24 13.76 13.97
CA ALA A 99 -12.59 12.36 14.23
C ALA A 99 -11.47 11.60 14.97
N ILE A 100 -10.21 11.87 14.66
CA ILE A 100 -9.08 11.19 15.32
C ILE A 100 -8.89 11.67 16.77
N MET A 101 -9.03 12.97 17.02
CA MET A 101 -8.96 13.53 18.37
C MET A 101 -10.16 13.13 19.24
N GLU A 102 -11.33 12.94 18.66
CA GLU A 102 -12.48 12.39 19.37
C GLU A 102 -12.31 10.91 19.75
N ARG A 103 -11.75 10.10 18.82
CA ARG A 103 -11.54 8.66 19.05
C ARG A 103 -10.37 8.39 19.98
N TYR A 104 -9.34 9.21 19.93
CA TYR A 104 -8.08 9.09 20.67
C TYR A 104 -7.74 10.41 21.34
N PRO A 105 -8.31 10.72 22.51
CA PRO A 105 -8.14 12.02 23.19
C PRO A 105 -6.70 12.36 23.57
N GLU A 106 -5.81 11.37 23.59
CA GLU A 106 -4.38 11.54 23.80
C GLU A 106 -3.65 12.10 22.57
N ILE A 107 -4.26 12.06 21.36
CA ILE A 107 -3.76 12.69 20.16
C ILE A 107 -4.23 14.15 20.15
N THR A 108 -3.31 15.08 20.31
CA THR A 108 -3.61 16.51 20.42
C THR A 108 -3.32 17.30 19.16
N GLU A 109 -2.61 16.69 18.21
CA GLU A 109 -2.20 17.35 16.96
C GLU A 109 -2.08 16.35 15.83
N VAL A 110 -2.44 16.77 14.61
CA VAL A 110 -2.22 16.04 13.37
C VAL A 110 -1.35 16.88 12.46
N GLN A 111 -0.21 16.36 12.04
CA GLN A 111 0.69 17.03 11.11
C GLN A 111 0.53 16.43 9.72
N TRP A 112 0.25 17.27 8.74
CA TRP A 112 0.16 16.88 7.33
C TRP A 112 1.51 17.11 6.63
N PRO A 113 1.92 16.21 5.75
CA PRO A 113 3.11 16.45 4.93
C PRO A 113 2.90 17.67 4.02
N GLU A 114 3.97 18.43 3.80
CA GLU A 114 4.01 19.56 2.86
C GLU A 114 3.94 19.10 1.39
#